data_a6f59355352da992cbf9b826f8186ea9
#
_entry.id   a6f59355352da992cbf9b826f8186ea9
#
_cell.length_a   1.000
_cell.length_b   1.000
_cell.length_c   1.000
_cell.angle_alpha   90.00
_cell.angle_beta   90.00
_cell.angle_gamma   90.00
#
_symmetry.space_group_name_H-M   'P 1'
#
loop_
_entity.id
_entity.type
_entity.pdbx_description
1 polymer ?
#
loop_
_entity_poly.entity_id
_entity_poly.type
_entity_poly.pdbx_seq_one_letter_code
_entity_poly.pdbx_strand_id
1 'polypeptide(L)'
;MEERRLPGETEARWSLVRDGEVWTYEVWASPYLPEEMKAFPGARQVVRLVREVVCKGTGEVRRSVGYALTSLGPEVADAGRLGRLLVGRWEIENRSFWVRDVLFHEDACQVRGVGARVLATLRAFLVSLLHREGVKEKKAALEAFSFNPLSALRFLGLYAV
;
A
#
# COMPACT_ATOMS: atom_id res chain seq x y z
N MET A 1 -9.79 7.42 -33.55
CA MET A 1 -11.17 7.50 -33.00
C MET A 1 -11.03 8.03 -31.57
N GLU A 2 -11.37 9.30 -31.34
CA GLU A 2 -11.46 9.87 -29.99
C GLU A 2 -12.63 9.17 -29.29
N GLU A 3 -12.35 8.35 -28.28
CA GLU A 3 -13.40 7.80 -27.43
C GLU A 3 -14.09 8.98 -26.72
N ARG A 4 -15.38 9.12 -27.00
CA ARG A 4 -16.20 10.19 -26.48
C ARG A 4 -16.37 9.97 -24.98
N ARG A 5 -15.64 10.74 -24.15
CA ARG A 5 -15.76 10.70 -22.70
C ARG A 5 -17.14 11.17 -22.25
N LEU A 6 -17.73 10.44 -21.30
CA LEU A 6 -18.96 10.86 -20.67
C LEU A 6 -18.68 11.92 -19.57
N PRO A 7 -19.65 12.80 -19.26
CA PRO A 7 -19.46 13.78 -18.21
C PRO A 7 -19.06 13.16 -16.87
N GLY A 8 -18.02 13.69 -16.25
CA GLY A 8 -17.50 13.19 -14.96
C GLY A 8 -16.51 12.02 -15.06
N GLU A 9 -16.27 11.49 -16.25
CA GLU A 9 -15.19 10.53 -16.48
C GLU A 9 -13.83 11.22 -16.51
N THR A 10 -12.87 10.63 -15.84
CA THR A 10 -11.51 11.15 -15.76
C THR A 10 -10.50 10.06 -16.06
N GLU A 11 -9.35 10.47 -16.57
CA GLU A 11 -8.19 9.59 -16.84
C GLU A 11 -6.92 10.22 -16.31
N ALA A 12 -5.99 9.37 -15.91
CA ALA A 12 -4.64 9.78 -15.55
C ALA A 12 -3.62 8.73 -15.94
N ARG A 13 -2.44 9.18 -16.31
CA ARG A 13 -1.30 8.31 -16.62
C ARG A 13 -0.03 8.91 -16.02
N TRP A 14 0.78 8.06 -15.41
CA TRP A 14 2.11 8.45 -14.95
C TRP A 14 3.05 7.26 -14.97
N SER A 15 4.35 7.54 -14.98
CA SER A 15 5.38 6.50 -14.91
C SER A 15 6.39 6.86 -13.84
N LEU A 16 7.02 5.83 -13.27
CA LEU A 16 8.14 5.97 -12.36
C LEU A 16 9.19 4.91 -12.68
N VAL A 17 10.43 5.20 -12.32
CA VAL A 17 11.55 4.26 -12.47
C VAL A 17 11.95 3.79 -11.08
N ARG A 18 11.98 2.49 -10.87
CA ARG A 18 12.37 1.86 -9.62
C ARG A 18 13.12 0.56 -9.90
N ASP A 19 14.28 0.38 -9.26
CA ASP A 19 15.05 -0.88 -9.28
C ASP A 19 15.32 -1.44 -10.69
N GLY A 20 15.60 -0.54 -11.68
CA GLY A 20 15.85 -0.94 -13.07
C GLY A 20 14.61 -1.25 -13.90
N GLU A 21 13.43 -1.06 -13.34
CA GLU A 21 12.14 -1.22 -14.01
C GLU A 21 11.46 0.12 -14.26
N VAL A 22 10.69 0.19 -15.35
CA VAL A 22 9.77 1.30 -15.64
C VAL A 22 8.36 0.84 -15.32
N TRP A 23 7.74 1.51 -14.37
CA TRP A 23 6.37 1.25 -13.92
C TRP A 23 5.47 2.31 -14.51
N THR A 24 4.52 1.93 -15.34
CA THR A 24 3.52 2.81 -15.92
C THR A 24 2.15 2.46 -15.37
N TYR A 25 1.43 3.47 -14.94
CA TYR A 25 0.07 3.37 -14.43
C TYR A 25 -0.87 4.15 -15.34
N GLU A 26 -1.95 3.52 -15.72
CA GLU A 26 -3.08 4.13 -16.43
C GLU A 26 -4.33 3.91 -15.59
N VAL A 27 -5.02 4.99 -15.30
CA VAL A 27 -6.20 4.98 -14.44
C VAL A 27 -7.34 5.64 -15.17
N TRP A 28 -8.47 4.99 -15.13
CA TRP A 28 -9.74 5.52 -15.60
C TRP A 28 -10.75 5.45 -14.46
N ALA A 29 -11.51 6.51 -14.25
CA ALA A 29 -12.56 6.59 -13.26
C ALA A 29 -13.86 7.11 -13.87
N SER A 30 -14.97 6.48 -13.51
CA SER A 30 -16.29 6.83 -14.01
C SER A 30 -17.35 6.83 -12.90
N PRO A 31 -18.23 7.80 -12.87
CA PRO A 31 -19.41 7.81 -11.99
C PRO A 31 -20.53 6.89 -12.47
N TYR A 32 -20.41 6.32 -13.68
CA TYR A 32 -21.40 5.42 -14.24
C TYR A 32 -21.19 4.00 -13.76
N LEU A 33 -21.89 3.64 -12.70
CA LEU A 33 -21.78 2.31 -12.09
C LEU A 33 -22.69 1.32 -12.84
N PRO A 34 -22.18 0.13 -13.25
CA PRO A 34 -23.02 -1.00 -13.66
C PRO A 34 -24.03 -1.37 -12.57
N GLU A 35 -25.18 -1.94 -12.97
CA GLU A 35 -26.26 -2.27 -12.03
C GLU A 35 -25.79 -3.18 -10.89
N GLU A 36 -24.92 -4.16 -11.20
CA GLU A 36 -24.37 -5.10 -10.22
C GLU A 36 -23.51 -4.36 -9.15
N MET A 37 -22.88 -3.25 -9.53
CA MET A 37 -22.04 -2.46 -8.63
C MET A 37 -22.83 -1.45 -7.81
N LYS A 38 -24.04 -1.09 -8.21
CA LYS A 38 -24.95 -0.23 -7.43
C LYS A 38 -25.42 -0.88 -6.13
N ALA A 39 -25.31 -2.21 -6.02
CA ALA A 39 -25.61 -2.93 -4.79
C ALA A 39 -24.62 -2.64 -3.65
N PHE A 40 -23.45 -2.07 -3.94
CA PHE A 40 -22.48 -1.67 -2.90
C PHE A 40 -22.90 -0.33 -2.29
N PRO A 41 -23.28 -0.28 -0.99
CA PRO A 41 -23.75 0.94 -0.35
C PRO A 41 -22.69 2.06 -0.42
N GLY A 42 -23.11 3.22 -0.91
CA GLY A 42 -22.26 4.40 -0.98
C GLY A 42 -21.24 4.42 -2.11
N ALA A 43 -21.23 3.43 -3.03
CA ALA A 43 -20.37 3.48 -4.21
C ALA A 43 -20.77 4.67 -5.11
N ARG A 44 -19.80 5.49 -5.51
CA ARG A 44 -20.01 6.68 -6.33
C ARG A 44 -19.20 6.68 -7.62
N GLN A 45 -18.08 5.98 -7.66
CA GLN A 45 -17.28 5.78 -8.86
C GLN A 45 -16.74 4.37 -8.95
N VAL A 46 -16.58 3.87 -10.18
CA VAL A 46 -15.77 2.71 -10.52
C VAL A 46 -14.43 3.18 -11.06
N VAL A 47 -13.37 2.50 -10.67
CA VAL A 47 -12.01 2.81 -11.07
C VAL A 47 -11.38 1.58 -11.72
N ARG A 48 -10.77 1.76 -12.87
CA ARG A 48 -9.92 0.77 -13.53
C ARG A 48 -8.48 1.25 -13.46
N LEU A 49 -7.60 0.42 -12.92
CA LEU A 49 -6.16 0.67 -12.85
C LEU A 49 -5.43 -0.37 -13.71
N VAL A 50 -4.68 0.08 -14.68
CA VAL A 50 -3.75 -0.75 -15.45
C VAL A 50 -2.35 -0.42 -14.98
N ARG A 51 -1.58 -1.44 -14.62
CA ARG A 51 -0.16 -1.33 -14.30
C ARG A 51 0.64 -2.12 -15.32
N GLU A 52 1.57 -1.46 -15.95
CA GLU A 52 2.56 -2.08 -16.84
C GLU A 52 3.96 -1.86 -16.25
N VAL A 53 4.74 -2.93 -16.22
CA VAL A 53 6.12 -2.92 -15.69
C VAL A 53 7.03 -3.46 -16.79
N VAL A 54 8.01 -2.66 -17.18
CA VAL A 54 9.01 -3.01 -18.17
C VAL A 54 10.37 -3.11 -17.51
N CYS A 55 10.99 -4.28 -17.53
CA CYS A 55 12.35 -4.48 -17.05
C CYS A 55 13.34 -3.93 -18.10
N LYS A 56 14.15 -2.91 -17.72
CA LYS A 56 15.11 -2.29 -18.64
C LYS A 56 16.21 -3.24 -19.13
N GLY A 57 16.59 -4.23 -18.31
CA GLY A 57 17.66 -5.15 -18.63
C GLY A 57 17.25 -6.25 -19.62
N THR A 58 16.03 -6.80 -19.48
CA THR A 58 15.54 -7.94 -20.25
C THR A 58 14.50 -7.54 -21.31
N GLY A 59 13.90 -6.35 -21.19
CA GLY A 59 12.75 -5.95 -22.01
C GLY A 59 11.45 -6.67 -21.65
N GLU A 60 11.45 -7.49 -20.60
CA GLU A 60 10.25 -8.19 -20.16
C GLU A 60 9.16 -7.20 -19.75
N VAL A 61 7.93 -7.44 -20.24
CA VAL A 61 6.76 -6.62 -19.95
C VAL A 61 5.76 -7.43 -19.15
N ARG A 62 5.39 -6.90 -17.97
CA ARG A 62 4.33 -7.48 -17.11
C ARG A 62 3.19 -6.50 -16.99
N ARG A 63 1.97 -6.94 -17.30
CA ARG A 63 0.77 -6.12 -17.25
C ARG A 63 -0.26 -6.71 -16.28
N SER A 64 -0.85 -5.85 -15.46
CA SER A 64 -1.95 -6.21 -14.57
C SER A 64 -3.07 -5.18 -14.64
N VAL A 65 -4.31 -5.65 -14.48
CA VAL A 65 -5.51 -4.80 -14.45
C VAL A 65 -6.24 -5.07 -13.15
N GLY A 66 -6.61 -4.01 -12.46
CA GLY A 66 -7.41 -4.06 -11.24
C GLY A 66 -8.62 -3.13 -11.36
N TYR A 67 -9.68 -3.46 -10.64
CA TYR A 67 -10.88 -2.64 -10.52
C TYR A 67 -11.15 -2.33 -9.05
N ALA A 68 -11.70 -1.17 -8.79
CA ALA A 68 -12.10 -0.75 -7.46
C ALA A 68 -13.39 0.06 -7.51
N LEU A 69 -14.12 0.05 -6.39
CA LEU A 69 -15.23 0.95 -6.13
C LEU A 69 -14.81 1.95 -5.06
N THR A 70 -15.32 3.17 -5.17
CA THR A 70 -15.07 4.22 -4.18
C THR A 70 -16.34 4.99 -3.86
N SER A 71 -16.45 5.43 -2.61
CA SER A 71 -17.46 6.36 -2.15
C SER A 71 -17.11 7.82 -2.41
N LEU A 72 -15.89 8.09 -2.92
CA LEU A 72 -15.50 9.44 -3.34
C LEU A 72 -16.16 9.76 -4.69
N GLY A 73 -16.89 10.86 -4.77
CA GLY A 73 -17.48 11.31 -6.02
C GLY A 73 -16.46 12.02 -6.93
N PRO A 74 -16.81 12.23 -8.23
CA PRO A 74 -15.92 12.89 -9.19
C PRO A 74 -15.57 14.33 -8.81
N GLU A 75 -16.42 14.99 -8.03
CA GLU A 75 -16.20 16.33 -7.48
C GLU A 75 -15.11 16.34 -6.37
N VAL A 76 -14.83 15.18 -5.76
CA VAL A 76 -13.84 15.04 -4.66
C VAL A 76 -12.54 14.45 -5.16
N ALA A 77 -12.60 13.46 -6.07
CA ALA A 77 -11.43 12.74 -6.52
C ALA A 77 -11.54 12.34 -7.99
N ASP A 78 -10.57 12.79 -8.77
CA ASP A 78 -10.33 12.41 -10.15
C ASP A 78 -9.56 11.07 -10.25
N ALA A 79 -9.37 10.56 -11.46
CA ALA A 79 -8.62 9.33 -11.72
C ALA A 79 -7.18 9.40 -11.18
N GLY A 80 -6.53 10.55 -11.25
CA GLY A 80 -5.16 10.71 -10.76
C GLY A 80 -5.06 10.57 -9.24
N ARG A 81 -6.01 11.16 -8.51
CA ARG A 81 -6.09 11.02 -7.04
C ARG A 81 -6.44 9.59 -6.64
N LEU A 82 -7.45 8.99 -7.29
CA LEU A 82 -7.88 7.63 -7.02
C LEU A 82 -6.78 6.61 -7.33
N GLY A 83 -6.06 6.79 -8.43
CA GLY A 83 -4.93 5.94 -8.79
C GLY A 83 -3.81 5.99 -7.75
N ARG A 84 -3.45 7.18 -7.26
CA ARG A 84 -2.45 7.32 -6.18
C ARG A 84 -2.90 6.65 -4.88
N LEU A 85 -4.17 6.74 -4.52
CA LEU A 85 -4.72 6.05 -3.35
C LEU A 85 -4.66 4.53 -3.50
N LEU A 86 -5.00 3.99 -4.68
CA LEU A 86 -4.94 2.56 -4.97
C LEU A 86 -3.50 2.03 -4.95
N VAL A 87 -2.56 2.75 -5.56
CA VAL A 87 -1.14 2.39 -5.53
C VAL A 87 -0.59 2.50 -4.10
N GLY A 88 -0.96 3.54 -3.36
CA GLY A 88 -0.56 3.74 -1.96
C GLY A 88 -1.04 2.63 -1.02
N ARG A 89 -2.17 1.97 -1.33
CA ARG A 89 -2.63 0.81 -0.54
C ARG A 89 -1.61 -0.32 -0.51
N TRP A 90 -0.94 -0.61 -1.63
CA TRP A 90 0.10 -1.64 -1.68
C TRP A 90 1.32 -1.30 -0.83
N GLU A 91 1.57 -0.02 -0.57
CA GLU A 91 2.62 0.37 0.38
C GLU A 91 2.27 -0.05 1.82
N ILE A 92 0.99 -0.04 2.19
CA ILE A 92 0.55 -0.51 3.52
C ILE A 92 0.83 -2.01 3.65
N GLU A 93 0.49 -2.80 2.62
CA GLU A 93 0.75 -4.25 2.62
C GLU A 93 2.26 -4.52 2.74
N ASN A 94 3.09 -3.87 1.94
CA ASN A 94 4.54 -4.10 1.93
C ASN A 94 5.26 -3.50 3.14
N ARG A 95 4.80 -2.38 3.67
CA ARG A 95 5.48 -1.67 4.76
C ARG A 95 5.01 -2.09 6.15
N SER A 96 3.74 -2.48 6.27
CA SER A 96 3.14 -2.82 7.55
C SER A 96 2.85 -4.31 7.68
N PHE A 97 2.02 -4.87 6.81
CA PHE A 97 1.58 -6.26 6.94
C PHE A 97 2.74 -7.23 6.73
N TRP A 98 3.55 -7.05 5.68
CA TRP A 98 4.72 -7.90 5.46
C TRP A 98 5.67 -7.91 6.66
N VAL A 99 5.90 -6.77 7.28
CA VAL A 99 6.77 -6.68 8.48
C VAL A 99 6.16 -7.45 9.65
N ARG A 100 4.85 -7.33 9.86
CA ARG A 100 4.14 -8.02 10.95
C ARG A 100 4.08 -9.53 10.73
N ASP A 101 3.77 -9.95 9.51
CA ASP A 101 3.57 -11.37 9.19
C ASP A 101 4.90 -12.11 9.03
N VAL A 102 5.88 -11.50 8.35
CA VAL A 102 7.17 -12.15 8.07
C VAL A 102 8.19 -11.99 9.20
N LEU A 103 8.34 -10.78 9.78
CA LEU A 103 9.35 -10.54 10.81
C LEU A 103 8.85 -10.85 12.22
N PHE A 104 7.57 -10.59 12.50
CA PHE A 104 6.98 -10.88 13.82
C PHE A 104 6.14 -12.14 13.86
N HIS A 105 5.99 -12.86 12.74
CA HIS A 105 5.19 -14.09 12.63
C HIS A 105 3.80 -13.94 13.28
N GLU A 106 3.11 -12.81 12.99
CA GLU A 106 1.87 -12.48 13.66
C GLU A 106 0.77 -13.51 13.38
N ASP A 107 0.68 -14.00 12.14
CA ASP A 107 -0.29 -15.00 11.72
C ASP A 107 -0.06 -16.37 12.39
N ALA A 108 1.18 -16.70 12.73
CA ALA A 108 1.56 -17.93 13.44
C ALA A 108 1.41 -17.80 14.97
N CYS A 109 1.04 -16.63 15.49
CA CYS A 109 0.96 -16.38 16.91
C CYS A 109 -0.22 -17.11 17.55
N GLN A 110 0.06 -18.01 18.51
CA GLN A 110 -0.95 -18.82 19.18
C GLN A 110 -1.59 -18.12 20.40
N VAL A 111 -1.11 -16.95 20.78
CA VAL A 111 -1.67 -16.16 21.90
C VAL A 111 -3.06 -15.68 21.52
N ARG A 112 -4.02 -15.87 22.41
CA ARG A 112 -5.44 -15.53 22.17
C ARG A 112 -5.98 -14.52 23.20
N GLY A 113 -7.17 -13.98 22.92
CA GLY A 113 -7.88 -13.07 23.79
C GLY A 113 -7.18 -11.71 23.94
N VAL A 114 -7.12 -11.20 25.16
CA VAL A 114 -6.53 -9.88 25.47
C VAL A 114 -5.04 -9.84 25.15
N GLY A 115 -4.30 -10.92 25.42
CA GLY A 115 -2.88 -11.01 25.11
C GLY A 115 -2.57 -10.82 23.61
N ALA A 116 -3.39 -11.39 22.72
CA ALA A 116 -3.25 -11.21 21.29
C ALA A 116 -3.39 -9.73 20.87
N ARG A 117 -4.36 -9.01 21.45
CA ARG A 117 -4.56 -7.58 21.18
C ARG A 117 -3.38 -6.74 21.65
N VAL A 118 -2.87 -7.03 22.84
CA VAL A 118 -1.70 -6.32 23.38
C VAL A 118 -0.49 -6.53 22.49
N LEU A 119 -0.19 -7.78 22.09
CA LEU A 119 0.92 -8.09 21.18
C LEU A 119 0.76 -7.42 19.82
N ALA A 120 -0.43 -7.46 19.21
CA ALA A 120 -0.70 -6.78 17.95
C ALA A 120 -0.47 -5.26 18.05
N THR A 121 -0.90 -4.64 19.16
CA THR A 121 -0.67 -3.22 19.41
C THR A 121 0.81 -2.90 19.55
N LEU A 122 1.56 -3.70 20.31
CA LEU A 122 3.01 -3.51 20.48
C LEU A 122 3.77 -3.67 19.16
N ARG A 123 3.42 -4.69 18.35
CA ARG A 123 4.01 -4.90 17.02
C ARG A 123 3.72 -3.72 16.09
N ALA A 124 2.47 -3.25 16.05
CA ALA A 124 2.07 -2.09 15.26
C ALA A 124 2.83 -0.82 15.67
N PHE A 125 3.00 -0.61 16.98
CA PHE A 125 3.79 0.48 17.53
C PHE A 125 5.26 0.41 17.10
N LEU A 126 5.90 -0.77 17.22
CA LEU A 126 7.28 -0.98 16.80
C LEU A 126 7.48 -0.73 15.30
N VAL A 127 6.56 -1.23 14.46
CA VAL A 127 6.60 -0.98 13.00
C VAL A 127 6.50 0.52 12.72
N SER A 128 5.60 1.23 13.39
CA SER A 128 5.43 2.68 13.25
C SER A 128 6.68 3.45 13.69
N LEU A 129 7.31 3.02 14.79
CA LEU A 129 8.54 3.61 15.30
C LEU A 129 9.70 3.40 14.30
N LEU A 130 9.90 2.19 13.80
CA LEU A 130 10.92 1.89 12.79
C LEU A 130 10.73 2.73 11.51
N HIS A 131 9.49 2.98 11.10
CA HIS A 131 9.19 3.85 9.97
C HIS A 131 9.49 5.30 10.28
N ARG A 132 9.09 5.81 11.45
CA ARG A 132 9.34 7.19 11.88
C ARG A 132 10.82 7.51 11.92
N GLU A 133 11.63 6.59 12.42
CA GLU A 133 13.08 6.73 12.51
C GLU A 133 13.80 6.42 11.16
N GLY A 134 13.05 6.21 10.07
CA GLY A 134 13.61 6.02 8.73
C GLY A 134 14.37 4.71 8.53
N VAL A 135 14.17 3.70 9.38
CA VAL A 135 14.84 2.40 9.28
C VAL A 135 14.41 1.68 8.00
N LYS A 136 15.30 1.57 7.02
CA LYS A 136 15.04 0.91 5.72
C LYS A 136 15.07 -0.61 5.88
N GLU A 137 16.15 -1.14 6.44
CA GLU A 137 16.41 -2.57 6.62
C GLU A 137 15.90 -3.06 7.98
N LYS A 138 14.57 -3.23 8.11
CA LYS A 138 13.92 -3.56 9.39
C LYS A 138 14.37 -4.90 9.97
N LYS A 139 14.61 -5.91 9.10
CA LYS A 139 15.10 -7.21 9.52
C LYS A 139 16.47 -7.07 10.20
N ALA A 140 17.42 -6.45 9.54
CA ALA A 140 18.76 -6.23 10.09
C ALA A 140 18.74 -5.43 11.39
N ALA A 141 17.87 -4.41 11.49
CA ALA A 141 17.73 -3.64 12.71
C ALA A 141 17.20 -4.51 13.88
N LEU A 142 16.19 -5.33 13.66
CA LEU A 142 15.64 -6.22 14.68
C LEU A 142 16.67 -7.28 15.11
N GLU A 143 17.43 -7.83 14.17
CA GLU A 143 18.55 -8.74 14.48
C GLU A 143 19.62 -8.05 15.33
N ALA A 144 20.04 -6.83 14.95
CA ALA A 144 20.97 -6.04 15.73
C ALA A 144 20.48 -5.76 17.16
N PHE A 145 19.21 -5.46 17.33
CA PHE A 145 18.58 -5.26 18.66
C PHE A 145 18.56 -6.55 19.47
N SER A 146 18.40 -7.70 18.85
CA SER A 146 18.44 -8.99 19.51
C SER A 146 19.86 -9.32 20.04
N PHE A 147 20.90 -8.96 19.29
CA PHE A 147 22.29 -9.12 19.71
C PHE A 147 22.75 -8.09 20.73
N ASN A 148 22.17 -6.88 20.70
CA ASN A 148 22.51 -5.81 21.62
C ASN A 148 21.26 -5.13 22.19
N PRO A 149 20.70 -5.63 23.29
CA PRO A 149 19.50 -5.08 23.93
C PRO A 149 19.64 -3.62 24.36
N LEU A 150 20.85 -3.15 24.69
CA LEU A 150 21.07 -1.75 25.05
C LEU A 150 20.81 -0.82 23.86
N SER A 151 21.12 -1.25 22.63
CA SER A 151 20.81 -0.48 21.43
C SER A 151 19.29 -0.39 21.22
N ALA A 152 18.52 -1.42 21.55
CA ALA A 152 17.06 -1.38 21.50
C ALA A 152 16.50 -0.39 22.52
N LEU A 153 17.01 -0.39 23.75
CA LEU A 153 16.57 0.56 24.79
C LEU A 153 16.88 2.02 24.41
N ARG A 154 18.05 2.26 23.80
CA ARG A 154 18.39 3.60 23.24
C ARG A 154 17.44 3.99 22.12
N PHE A 155 17.16 3.09 21.20
CA PHE A 155 16.23 3.32 20.11
C PHE A 155 14.82 3.67 20.61
N LEU A 156 14.38 3.05 21.71
CA LEU A 156 13.10 3.33 22.36
C LEU A 156 13.12 4.62 23.22
N GLY A 157 14.28 5.28 23.34
CA GLY A 157 14.44 6.45 24.23
C GLY A 157 14.41 6.14 25.73
N LEU A 158 14.55 4.85 26.09
CA LEU A 158 14.48 4.39 27.48
C LEU A 158 15.87 4.39 28.16
N TYR A 159 16.92 4.65 27.42
CA TYR A 159 18.30 4.70 27.92
C TYR A 159 19.04 5.90 27.32
N ALA A 160 19.28 6.89 28.14
CA ALA A 160 20.20 7.99 27.82
C ALA A 160 21.62 7.63 28.28
N VAL A 161 22.62 7.93 27.46
CA VAL A 161 24.03 7.82 27.82
C VAL A 161 24.39 9.00 28.71
#